data_8a593738a85f664360ba988daa2ad5f4
#
_entry.id   8a593738a85f664360ba988daa2ad5f4
#
_cell.length_a   1.000
_cell.length_b   1.000
_cell.length_c   1.000
_cell.angle_alpha   90.00
_cell.angle_beta   90.00
_cell.angle_gamma   90.00
#
_symmetry.space_group_name_H-M   'P 1'
#
loop_
_entity.id
_entity.type
_entity.pdbx_description
1 polymer ?
#
loop_
_entity_poly.entity_id
_entity_poly.type
_entity_poly.pdbx_seq_one_letter_code
_entity_poly.pdbx_strand_id
1 'polypeptide(L)'
;MIELKHLTFGYNKRQVVLEDINIKIYDGENVGILGESGSGKSTLAALLLGLLKPINGSIYMSDDAVLPIFQHALTSFNPDWTIEDSLKEALKYYRRLKADDNQREFLLQHLSNFDLDSQLLSNYPNEVSGGQLQRFNVMRSLLAQPRVLICDEITSNLDVIAEQNVISILKEQTIANLNHLVVISHDLSVLQRLVNRIIVIKDGAIVDDFETVELFNSDRHPYTKELTQAFTF
;
A
#
# COMPACT_ATOMS: atom_id res chain seq x y z
N MET A 1 2.39 8.03 -14.57
CA MET A 1 3.01 6.77 -15.09
C MET A 1 4.20 6.37 -14.22
N ILE A 2 4.33 5.07 -13.89
CA ILE A 2 5.48 4.49 -13.19
C ILE A 2 6.15 3.49 -14.14
N GLU A 3 7.47 3.56 -14.32
CA GLU A 3 8.22 2.66 -15.20
C GLU A 3 9.51 2.19 -14.52
N LEU A 4 9.69 0.88 -14.44
CA LEU A 4 10.90 0.21 -13.97
C LEU A 4 11.54 -0.47 -15.17
N LYS A 5 12.84 -0.23 -15.39
CA LYS A 5 13.59 -0.80 -16.51
C LYS A 5 14.83 -1.52 -16.01
N HIS A 6 14.92 -2.82 -16.31
CA HIS A 6 16.05 -3.69 -15.98
C HIS A 6 16.53 -3.56 -14.54
N LEU A 7 15.55 -3.38 -13.61
CA LEU A 7 15.83 -3.09 -12.22
C LEU A 7 16.34 -4.33 -11.50
N THR A 8 17.54 -4.22 -10.95
CA THR A 8 18.18 -5.27 -10.15
C THR A 8 18.59 -4.70 -8.80
N PHE A 9 18.28 -5.44 -7.73
CA PHE A 9 18.60 -5.04 -6.38
C PHE A 9 19.06 -6.22 -5.51
N GLY A 10 19.99 -5.95 -4.60
CA GLY A 10 20.41 -6.85 -3.53
C GLY A 10 20.96 -6.05 -2.36
N TYR A 11 20.74 -6.54 -1.13
CA TYR A 11 21.26 -5.89 0.10
C TYR A 11 22.79 -5.98 0.21
N ASN A 12 23.39 -6.91 -0.50
CA ASN A 12 24.82 -7.02 -0.67
C ASN A 12 25.15 -7.54 -2.07
N LYS A 13 26.42 -7.41 -2.51
CA LYS A 13 26.84 -7.80 -3.87
C LYS A 13 26.69 -9.30 -4.20
N ARG A 14 26.46 -10.16 -3.19
CA ARG A 14 26.37 -11.61 -3.36
C ARG A 14 24.94 -12.14 -3.31
N GLN A 15 23.99 -11.33 -2.85
CA GLN A 15 22.60 -11.76 -2.68
C GLN A 15 21.68 -10.81 -3.42
N VAL A 16 21.41 -11.14 -4.69
CA VAL A 16 20.37 -10.48 -5.49
C VAL A 16 19.01 -10.88 -4.94
N VAL A 17 18.14 -9.89 -4.73
CA VAL A 17 16.77 -10.06 -4.23
C VAL A 17 15.74 -9.81 -5.31
N LEU A 18 16.04 -8.89 -6.23
CA LEU A 18 15.23 -8.62 -7.43
C LEU A 18 16.16 -8.61 -8.63
N GLU A 19 15.79 -9.32 -9.68
CA GLU A 19 16.60 -9.49 -10.89
C GLU A 19 15.80 -9.12 -12.13
N ASP A 20 16.31 -8.18 -12.91
CA ASP A 20 15.77 -7.72 -14.20
C ASP A 20 14.26 -7.40 -14.17
N ILE A 21 13.81 -6.70 -13.15
CA ILE A 21 12.40 -6.29 -13.01
C ILE A 21 12.07 -5.22 -14.04
N ASN A 22 11.09 -5.52 -14.87
CA ASN A 22 10.55 -4.62 -15.88
C ASN A 22 9.04 -4.47 -15.67
N ILE A 23 8.58 -3.28 -15.23
CA ILE A 23 7.18 -2.96 -14.96
C ILE A 23 6.85 -1.60 -15.57
N LYS A 24 5.67 -1.49 -16.15
CA LYS A 24 5.09 -0.23 -16.54
C LYS A 24 3.65 -0.15 -16.04
N ILE A 25 3.36 0.88 -15.23
CA ILE A 25 2.03 1.15 -14.67
C ILE A 25 1.55 2.46 -15.28
N TYR A 26 0.41 2.41 -15.95
CA TYR A 26 -0.19 3.59 -16.60
C TYR A 26 -1.06 4.36 -15.60
N ASP A 27 -1.30 5.64 -15.90
CA ASP A 27 -2.14 6.49 -15.04
C ASP A 27 -3.55 5.89 -14.94
N GLY A 28 -4.05 5.79 -13.72
CA GLY A 28 -5.33 5.18 -13.41
C GLY A 28 -5.30 3.66 -13.20
N GLU A 29 -4.14 3.00 -13.40
CA GLU A 29 -4.02 1.57 -13.07
C GLU A 29 -3.82 1.35 -11.57
N ASN A 30 -4.57 0.37 -11.04
CA ASN A 30 -4.38 -0.21 -9.73
C ASN A 30 -3.72 -1.58 -9.90
N VAL A 31 -2.54 -1.75 -9.30
CA VAL A 31 -1.71 -2.94 -9.52
C VAL A 31 -1.50 -3.70 -8.22
N GLY A 32 -1.76 -5.01 -8.25
CA GLY A 32 -1.43 -5.95 -7.19
C GLY A 32 -0.07 -6.60 -7.41
N ILE A 33 0.73 -6.70 -6.37
CA ILE A 33 1.98 -7.48 -6.37
C ILE A 33 1.75 -8.72 -5.51
N LEU A 34 1.71 -9.88 -6.15
CA LEU A 34 1.47 -11.19 -5.54
C LEU A 34 2.75 -12.01 -5.47
N GLY A 35 2.89 -12.84 -4.45
CA GLY A 35 3.99 -13.80 -4.29
C GLY A 35 4.16 -14.24 -2.85
N GLU A 36 4.91 -15.28 -2.61
CA GLU A 36 5.21 -15.80 -1.28
C GLU A 36 6.07 -14.84 -0.44
N SER A 37 6.14 -15.11 0.86
CA SER A 37 7.06 -14.39 1.75
C SER A 37 8.50 -14.58 1.28
N GLY A 38 9.27 -13.48 1.23
CA GLY A 38 10.67 -13.53 0.75
C GLY A 38 10.84 -13.41 -0.76
N SER A 39 9.78 -13.35 -1.58
CA SER A 39 9.90 -13.22 -3.04
C SER A 39 10.44 -11.86 -3.53
N GLY A 40 10.56 -10.85 -2.64
CA GLY A 40 11.08 -9.52 -2.98
C GLY A 40 10.04 -8.40 -3.01
N LYS A 41 8.76 -8.64 -2.71
CA LYS A 41 7.66 -7.66 -2.80
C LYS A 41 7.90 -6.39 -1.97
N SER A 42 8.21 -6.53 -0.67
CA SER A 42 8.47 -5.37 0.20
C SER A 42 9.78 -4.65 -0.18
N THR A 43 10.75 -5.36 -0.77
CA THR A 43 11.93 -4.75 -1.35
C THR A 43 11.56 -3.90 -2.57
N LEU A 44 10.66 -4.39 -3.43
CA LEU A 44 10.14 -3.61 -4.56
C LEU A 44 9.37 -2.37 -4.08
N ALA A 45 8.54 -2.49 -3.02
CA ALA A 45 7.89 -1.34 -2.39
C ALA A 45 8.91 -0.30 -1.91
N ALA A 46 9.96 -0.73 -1.20
CA ALA A 46 10.99 0.16 -0.70
C ALA A 46 11.77 0.88 -1.81
N LEU A 47 11.97 0.22 -2.95
CA LEU A 47 12.55 0.83 -4.15
C LEU A 47 11.62 1.86 -4.79
N LEU A 48 10.33 1.56 -4.93
CA LEU A 48 9.32 2.50 -5.42
C LEU A 48 9.16 3.72 -4.51
N LEU A 49 9.31 3.55 -3.21
CA LEU A 49 9.30 4.63 -2.23
C LEU A 49 10.61 5.45 -2.18
N GLY A 50 11.63 5.05 -2.96
CA GLY A 50 12.94 5.69 -2.93
C GLY A 50 13.74 5.45 -1.65
N LEU A 51 13.31 4.54 -0.78
CA LEU A 51 14.02 4.15 0.45
C LEU A 51 15.26 3.31 0.15
N LEU A 52 15.26 2.62 -0.98
CA LEU A 52 16.38 1.84 -1.50
C LEU A 52 16.76 2.35 -2.90
N LYS A 53 18.02 2.10 -3.29
CA LYS A 53 18.52 2.43 -4.64
C LYS A 53 18.87 1.15 -5.38
N PRO A 54 18.44 0.97 -6.64
CA PRO A 54 18.79 -0.21 -7.43
C PRO A 54 20.30 -0.27 -7.67
N ILE A 55 20.81 -1.49 -7.84
CA ILE A 55 22.20 -1.75 -8.29
C ILE A 55 22.32 -1.47 -9.78
N ASN A 56 21.33 -1.93 -10.55
CA ASN A 56 21.22 -1.70 -11.99
C ASN A 56 19.78 -1.29 -12.34
N GLY A 57 19.63 -0.70 -13.53
CA GLY A 57 18.34 -0.27 -14.05
C GLY A 57 17.92 1.10 -13.53
N SER A 58 16.67 1.43 -13.77
CA SER A 58 16.11 2.74 -13.41
C SER A 58 14.66 2.63 -12.98
N ILE A 59 14.25 3.57 -12.14
CA ILE A 59 12.85 3.80 -11.76
C ILE A 59 12.49 5.21 -12.21
N TYR A 60 11.45 5.32 -13.00
CA TYR A 60 10.85 6.59 -13.39
C TYR A 60 9.43 6.67 -12.82
N MET A 61 9.13 7.76 -12.15
CA MET A 61 7.77 8.11 -11.71
C MET A 61 7.46 9.54 -12.11
N SER A 62 6.30 9.75 -12.73
CA SER A 62 5.84 11.09 -13.14
C SER A 62 5.33 11.93 -11.97
N ASP A 63 5.10 11.32 -10.81
CA ASP A 63 4.52 11.95 -9.63
C ASP A 63 5.47 11.85 -8.44
N ASP A 64 5.66 12.99 -7.75
CA ASP A 64 6.53 13.08 -6.57
C ASP A 64 5.80 12.74 -5.25
N ALA A 65 4.46 12.70 -5.26
CA ALA A 65 3.65 12.46 -4.08
C ALA A 65 3.36 10.97 -3.89
N VAL A 66 4.39 10.19 -3.54
CA VAL A 66 4.32 8.76 -3.25
C VAL A 66 4.31 8.55 -1.75
N LEU A 67 3.28 7.88 -1.22
CA LEU A 67 3.20 7.56 0.20
C LEU A 67 2.97 6.07 0.44
N PRO A 68 3.54 5.52 1.52
CA PRO A 68 3.29 4.16 1.96
C PRO A 68 2.12 4.06 2.94
N ILE A 69 1.51 2.88 2.95
CA ILE A 69 0.85 2.33 4.14
C ILE A 69 1.57 1.02 4.45
N PHE A 70 2.30 0.99 5.56
CA PHE A 70 3.06 -0.20 5.97
C PHE A 70 2.18 -1.20 6.74
N GLN A 71 2.60 -2.46 6.73
CA GLN A 71 1.96 -3.60 7.40
C GLN A 71 1.68 -3.33 8.89
N HIS A 72 2.64 -2.76 9.61
CA HIS A 72 2.54 -2.52 11.04
C HIS A 72 2.17 -1.06 11.33
N ALA A 73 0.88 -0.80 11.55
CA ALA A 73 0.41 0.55 11.86
C ALA A 73 1.13 1.15 13.08
N LEU A 74 1.36 0.37 14.14
CA LEU A 74 1.97 0.87 15.38
C LEU A 74 3.36 1.49 15.16
N THR A 75 4.17 0.90 14.28
CA THR A 75 5.51 1.42 13.96
C THR A 75 5.47 2.65 13.05
N SER A 76 4.30 2.95 12.48
CA SER A 76 4.09 4.11 11.62
C SER A 76 3.71 5.38 12.39
N PHE A 77 3.41 5.27 13.69
CA PHE A 77 3.06 6.39 14.56
C PHE A 77 4.17 6.68 15.57
N ASN A 78 4.33 7.95 15.93
CA ASN A 78 5.16 8.32 17.07
C ASN A 78 4.43 7.91 18.37
N PRO A 79 5.02 7.05 19.21
CA PRO A 79 4.35 6.55 20.43
C PRO A 79 4.08 7.66 21.48
N ASP A 80 4.82 8.77 21.42
CA ASP A 80 4.71 9.89 22.36
C ASP A 80 3.69 10.95 21.90
N TRP A 81 3.05 10.74 20.73
CA TRP A 81 2.06 11.66 20.17
C TRP A 81 0.67 11.05 20.23
N THR A 82 -0.33 11.92 20.41
CA THR A 82 -1.72 11.50 20.24
C THR A 82 -2.01 11.18 18.77
N ILE A 83 -3.09 10.44 18.55
CA ILE A 83 -3.58 10.19 17.17
C ILE A 83 -3.86 11.53 16.47
N GLU A 84 -4.45 12.49 17.17
CA GLU A 84 -4.72 13.83 16.62
C GLU A 84 -3.44 14.53 16.17
N ASP A 85 -2.38 14.50 16.98
CA ASP A 85 -1.09 15.14 16.63
C ASP A 85 -0.48 14.52 15.38
N SER A 86 -0.53 13.19 15.28
CA SER A 86 -0.03 12.44 14.12
C SER A 86 -0.80 12.74 12.84
N LEU A 87 -2.13 12.95 12.92
CA LEU A 87 -2.95 13.33 11.77
C LEU A 87 -2.73 14.80 11.38
N LYS A 88 -2.58 15.68 12.37
CA LYS A 88 -2.26 17.11 12.14
C LYS A 88 -0.89 17.29 11.47
N GLU A 89 0.09 16.45 11.80
CA GLU A 89 1.38 16.45 11.11
C GLU A 89 1.21 16.23 9.60
N ALA A 90 0.43 15.22 9.21
CA ALA A 90 0.15 14.94 7.80
C ALA A 90 -0.53 16.14 7.10
N LEU A 91 -1.51 16.76 7.72
CA LEU A 91 -2.18 17.95 7.19
C LEU A 91 -1.23 19.14 7.03
N LYS A 92 -0.37 19.37 8.03
CA LYS A 92 0.60 20.46 8.01
C LYS A 92 1.65 20.27 6.91
N TYR A 93 2.19 19.06 6.79
CA TYR A 93 3.33 18.78 5.89
C TYR A 93 2.91 18.73 4.43
N TYR A 94 1.82 18.03 4.13
CA TYR A 94 1.42 17.73 2.75
C TYR A 94 0.39 18.72 2.22
N ARG A 95 -0.60 19.12 3.01
CA ARG A 95 -1.61 20.11 2.61
C ARG A 95 -1.20 21.55 2.86
N ARG A 96 -0.10 21.79 3.59
CA ARG A 96 0.34 23.13 4.00
C ARG A 96 -0.74 23.91 4.77
N LEU A 97 -1.67 23.23 5.40
CA LEU A 97 -2.65 23.84 6.28
C LEU A 97 -1.90 24.42 7.48
N LYS A 98 -2.08 25.71 7.75
CA LYS A 98 -1.47 26.38 8.91
C LYS A 98 -2.02 25.79 10.19
N ALA A 99 -1.21 25.77 11.26
CA ALA A 99 -1.56 25.16 12.54
C ALA A 99 -2.83 25.73 13.18
N ASP A 100 -3.21 26.97 12.84
CA ASP A 100 -4.37 27.67 13.40
C ASP A 100 -5.68 27.49 12.60
N ASP A 101 -5.60 26.88 11.41
CA ASP A 101 -6.74 26.73 10.52
C ASP A 101 -7.46 25.42 10.83
N ASN A 102 -8.44 25.43 11.74
CA ASN A 102 -9.51 24.42 11.86
C ASN A 102 -9.11 22.95 11.58
N GLN A 103 -7.80 22.59 11.78
CA GLN A 103 -7.33 21.22 11.48
C GLN A 103 -8.14 20.17 12.23
N ARG A 104 -8.48 20.46 13.51
CA ARG A 104 -9.33 19.55 14.30
C ARG A 104 -10.74 19.43 13.70
N GLU A 105 -11.34 20.52 13.30
CA GLU A 105 -12.67 20.50 12.67
C GLU A 105 -12.63 19.72 11.35
N PHE A 106 -11.59 19.91 10.55
CA PHE A 106 -11.36 19.14 9.35
C PHE A 106 -11.24 17.64 9.63
N LEU A 107 -10.49 17.23 10.66
CA LEU A 107 -10.37 15.84 11.06
C LEU A 107 -11.74 15.26 11.48
N LEU A 108 -12.50 16.00 12.32
CA LEU A 108 -13.82 15.57 12.78
C LEU A 108 -14.81 15.32 11.63
N GLN A 109 -14.78 16.15 10.58
CA GLN A 109 -15.61 15.97 9.39
C GLN A 109 -15.26 14.71 8.57
N HIS A 110 -14.03 14.21 8.69
CA HIS A 110 -13.57 13.06 7.90
C HIS A 110 -13.58 11.72 8.67
N LEU A 111 -13.66 11.73 10.01
CA LEU A 111 -13.59 10.51 10.82
C LEU A 111 -14.66 9.48 10.45
N SER A 112 -15.88 9.94 10.16
CA SER A 112 -17.00 9.06 9.80
C SER A 112 -16.73 8.25 8.52
N ASN A 113 -15.95 8.80 7.59
CA ASN A 113 -15.57 8.09 6.35
C ASN A 113 -14.63 6.90 6.62
N PHE A 114 -14.03 6.86 7.80
CA PHE A 114 -13.11 5.80 8.24
C PHE A 114 -13.71 4.94 9.37
N ASP A 115 -14.98 5.14 9.69
CA ASP A 115 -15.66 4.47 10.81
C ASP A 115 -14.87 4.60 12.12
N LEU A 116 -14.50 5.84 12.47
CA LEU A 116 -13.69 6.19 13.63
C LEU A 116 -14.44 7.21 14.51
N ASP A 117 -14.34 6.99 15.84
CA ASP A 117 -14.91 7.89 16.83
C ASP A 117 -13.96 9.05 17.15
N SER A 118 -14.51 10.25 17.31
CA SER A 118 -13.77 11.47 17.66
C SER A 118 -13.07 11.39 19.02
N GLN A 119 -13.56 10.58 19.94
CA GLN A 119 -12.96 10.37 21.26
C GLN A 119 -11.57 9.72 21.15
N LEU A 120 -11.34 8.92 20.09
CA LEU A 120 -10.07 8.25 19.86
C LEU A 120 -8.93 9.20 19.48
N LEU A 121 -9.23 10.41 19.03
CA LEU A 121 -8.22 11.40 18.64
C LEU A 121 -7.27 11.78 19.79
N SER A 122 -7.75 11.77 21.02
CA SER A 122 -6.94 12.09 22.20
C SER A 122 -6.14 10.91 22.75
N ASN A 123 -6.34 9.71 22.21
CA ASN A 123 -5.61 8.51 22.62
C ASN A 123 -4.21 8.46 21.99
N TYR A 124 -3.33 7.72 22.64
CA TYR A 124 -2.03 7.34 22.08
C TYR A 124 -2.17 6.08 21.19
N PRO A 125 -1.21 5.83 20.27
CA PRO A 125 -1.29 4.68 19.35
C PRO A 125 -1.46 3.32 20.02
N ASN A 126 -0.93 3.13 21.23
CA ASN A 126 -1.04 1.90 22.01
C ASN A 126 -2.36 1.75 22.80
N GLU A 127 -3.19 2.77 22.80
CA GLU A 127 -4.48 2.79 23.52
C GLU A 127 -5.69 2.50 22.62
N VAL A 128 -5.46 2.35 21.32
CA VAL A 128 -6.49 2.02 20.33
C VAL A 128 -6.33 0.58 19.81
N SER A 129 -7.41 -0.04 19.33
CA SER A 129 -7.32 -1.38 18.76
C SER A 129 -6.50 -1.39 17.48
N GLY A 130 -5.91 -2.55 17.11
CA GLY A 130 -5.13 -2.69 15.89
C GLY A 130 -5.89 -2.27 14.63
N GLY A 131 -7.17 -2.64 14.52
CA GLY A 131 -8.03 -2.25 13.41
C GLY A 131 -8.33 -0.74 13.38
N GLN A 132 -8.55 -0.11 14.55
CA GLN A 132 -8.71 1.35 14.65
C GLN A 132 -7.41 2.05 14.23
N LEU A 133 -6.26 1.60 14.74
CA LEU A 133 -4.97 2.18 14.41
C LEU A 133 -4.65 2.04 12.92
N GLN A 134 -4.99 0.90 12.30
CA GLN A 134 -4.81 0.72 10.87
C GLN A 134 -5.69 1.69 10.06
N ARG A 135 -6.95 1.89 10.45
CA ARG A 135 -7.82 2.89 9.80
C ARG A 135 -7.29 4.31 9.97
N PHE A 136 -6.75 4.67 11.12
CA PHE A 136 -6.03 5.94 11.30
C PHE A 136 -4.79 6.05 10.43
N ASN A 137 -4.04 4.96 10.24
CA ASN A 137 -2.88 4.93 9.34
C ASN A 137 -3.29 5.17 7.88
N VAL A 138 -4.36 4.51 7.42
CA VAL A 138 -4.95 4.76 6.10
C VAL A 138 -5.43 6.22 5.98
N MET A 139 -6.18 6.71 6.97
CA MET A 139 -6.65 8.10 7.02
C MET A 139 -5.47 9.08 6.90
N ARG A 140 -4.43 8.90 7.71
CA ARG A 140 -3.24 9.76 7.70
C ARG A 140 -2.60 9.85 6.31
N SER A 141 -2.42 8.70 5.65
CA SER A 141 -1.84 8.66 4.31
C SER A 141 -2.74 9.32 3.27
N LEU A 142 -4.04 9.10 3.32
CA LEU A 142 -5.01 9.70 2.39
C LEU A 142 -5.21 11.21 2.61
N LEU A 143 -5.14 11.67 3.87
CA LEU A 143 -5.18 13.11 4.18
C LEU A 143 -4.04 13.88 3.53
N ALA A 144 -2.91 13.24 3.28
CA ALA A 144 -1.78 13.84 2.56
C ALA A 144 -2.03 14.00 1.06
N GLN A 145 -3.13 13.45 0.52
CA GLN A 145 -3.49 13.48 -0.90
C GLN A 145 -2.37 12.95 -1.81
N PRO A 146 -1.87 11.72 -1.60
CA PRO A 146 -0.85 11.15 -2.45
C PRO A 146 -1.39 10.96 -3.87
N ARG A 147 -0.50 11.04 -4.86
CA ARG A 147 -0.81 10.60 -6.21
C ARG A 147 -0.58 9.11 -6.41
N VAL A 148 0.37 8.57 -5.68
CA VAL A 148 0.68 7.14 -5.66
C VAL A 148 0.62 6.65 -4.23
N LEU A 149 -0.17 5.61 -3.98
CA LEU A 149 -0.27 4.96 -2.68
C LEU A 149 0.26 3.52 -2.79
N ILE A 150 1.26 3.21 -1.97
CA ILE A 150 1.85 1.86 -1.91
C ILE A 150 1.42 1.21 -0.61
N CYS A 151 0.61 0.15 -0.70
CA CYS A 151 0.08 -0.59 0.43
C CYS A 151 0.83 -1.90 0.58
N ASP A 152 1.62 -2.06 1.64
CA ASP A 152 2.37 -3.29 1.91
C ASP A 152 1.70 -4.09 3.03
N GLU A 153 1.01 -5.19 2.66
CA GLU A 153 0.31 -6.14 3.53
C GLU A 153 -0.61 -5.49 4.58
N ILE A 154 -1.34 -4.47 4.19
CA ILE A 154 -2.09 -3.57 5.10
C ILE A 154 -3.28 -4.23 5.82
N THR A 155 -3.73 -5.38 5.36
CA THR A 155 -4.83 -6.15 5.97
C THR A 155 -4.35 -7.32 6.81
N SER A 156 -3.04 -7.64 6.77
CA SER A 156 -2.47 -8.71 7.59
C SER A 156 -2.67 -8.39 9.09
N ASN A 157 -3.05 -9.39 9.86
CA ASN A 157 -3.34 -9.29 11.29
C ASN A 157 -4.62 -8.46 11.65
N LEU A 158 -5.48 -8.15 10.70
CA LEU A 158 -6.81 -7.61 10.97
C LEU A 158 -7.83 -8.75 11.07
N ASP A 159 -8.85 -8.54 11.90
CA ASP A 159 -10.03 -9.38 11.83
C ASP A 159 -10.83 -9.08 10.55
N VAL A 160 -11.74 -9.99 10.18
CA VAL A 160 -12.51 -9.93 8.93
C VAL A 160 -13.27 -8.60 8.78
N ILE A 161 -13.81 -8.06 9.86
CA ILE A 161 -14.59 -6.81 9.84
C ILE A 161 -13.66 -5.62 9.59
N ALA A 162 -12.54 -5.54 10.31
CA ALA A 162 -11.55 -4.48 10.15
C ALA A 162 -10.92 -4.50 8.74
N GLU A 163 -10.64 -5.70 8.20
CA GLU A 163 -10.17 -5.86 6.83
C GLU A 163 -11.17 -5.32 5.81
N GLN A 164 -12.44 -5.74 5.92
CA GLN A 164 -13.49 -5.27 5.02
C GLN A 164 -13.63 -3.73 5.04
N ASN A 165 -13.56 -3.13 6.21
CA ASN A 165 -13.63 -1.68 6.36
C ASN A 165 -12.45 -0.98 5.67
N VAL A 166 -11.21 -1.45 5.89
CA VAL A 166 -10.02 -0.89 5.24
C VAL A 166 -10.11 -1.00 3.71
N ILE A 167 -10.53 -2.16 3.19
CA ILE A 167 -10.69 -2.36 1.75
C ILE A 167 -11.77 -1.43 1.17
N SER A 168 -12.91 -1.27 1.84
CA SER A 168 -13.99 -0.37 1.40
C SER A 168 -13.52 1.07 1.33
N ILE A 169 -12.83 1.55 2.38
CA ILE A 169 -12.25 2.89 2.42
C ILE A 169 -11.28 3.11 1.25
N LEU A 170 -10.35 2.19 1.03
CA LEU A 170 -9.39 2.31 -0.07
C LEU A 170 -10.09 2.34 -1.43
N LYS A 171 -11.08 1.48 -1.64
CA LYS A 171 -11.83 1.41 -2.89
C LYS A 171 -12.56 2.72 -3.20
N GLU A 172 -13.23 3.30 -2.20
CA GLU A 172 -13.95 4.58 -2.35
C GLU A 172 -12.99 5.74 -2.63
N GLN A 173 -11.87 5.80 -1.92
CA GLN A 173 -10.90 6.89 -2.06
C GLN A 173 -10.05 6.77 -3.34
N THR A 174 -9.80 5.56 -3.81
CA THR A 174 -9.04 5.31 -5.04
C THR A 174 -9.77 5.88 -6.26
N ILE A 175 -11.09 5.77 -6.30
CA ILE A 175 -11.92 6.28 -7.40
C ILE A 175 -11.84 7.82 -7.48
N ALA A 176 -11.60 8.50 -6.36
CA ALA A 176 -11.74 9.96 -6.28
C ALA A 176 -10.43 10.73 -6.51
N ASN A 177 -9.26 10.22 -6.07
CA ASN A 177 -8.10 11.09 -5.87
C ASN A 177 -6.71 10.47 -6.16
N LEU A 178 -6.60 9.17 -6.40
CA LEU A 178 -5.31 8.51 -6.64
C LEU A 178 -5.05 8.33 -8.15
N ASN A 179 -3.81 8.57 -8.58
CA ASN A 179 -3.38 8.21 -9.92
C ASN A 179 -3.01 6.73 -10.00
N HIS A 180 -2.42 6.20 -8.91
CA HIS A 180 -1.98 4.81 -8.83
C HIS A 180 -2.18 4.26 -7.42
N LEU A 181 -2.72 3.05 -7.33
CA LEU A 181 -2.71 2.22 -6.13
C LEU A 181 -1.86 0.97 -6.42
N VAL A 182 -0.80 0.77 -5.63
CA VAL A 182 0.01 -0.45 -5.67
C VAL A 182 -0.24 -1.22 -4.38
N VAL A 183 -0.82 -2.41 -4.47
CA VAL A 183 -1.15 -3.25 -3.31
C VAL A 183 -0.27 -4.48 -3.31
N ILE A 184 0.52 -4.63 -2.28
CA ILE A 184 1.31 -5.83 -2.03
C ILE A 184 0.53 -6.69 -1.05
N SER A 185 0.22 -7.90 -1.44
CA SER A 185 -0.47 -8.87 -0.59
C SER A 185 -0.13 -10.29 -1.02
N HIS A 186 -0.15 -11.20 -0.07
CA HIS A 186 -0.21 -12.64 -0.34
C HIS A 186 -1.65 -13.15 -0.41
N ASP A 187 -2.64 -12.31 -0.04
CA ASP A 187 -4.07 -12.63 -0.09
C ASP A 187 -4.69 -12.18 -1.41
N LEU A 188 -5.07 -13.15 -2.23
CA LEU A 188 -5.75 -12.93 -3.51
C LEU A 188 -7.10 -12.24 -3.36
N SER A 189 -7.82 -12.49 -2.26
CA SER A 189 -9.15 -11.90 -2.05
C SER A 189 -9.06 -10.38 -1.90
N VAL A 190 -8.01 -9.89 -1.27
CA VAL A 190 -7.69 -8.46 -1.15
C VAL A 190 -7.36 -7.86 -2.51
N LEU A 191 -6.48 -8.53 -3.27
CA LEU A 191 -6.08 -8.06 -4.60
C LEU A 191 -7.27 -8.00 -5.56
N GLN A 192 -8.11 -9.05 -5.64
CA GLN A 192 -9.29 -9.07 -6.50
C GLN A 192 -10.27 -7.93 -6.23
N ARG A 193 -10.29 -7.41 -5.00
CA ARG A 193 -11.20 -6.34 -4.59
C ARG A 193 -10.65 -4.94 -4.86
N LEU A 194 -9.33 -4.76 -4.90
CA LEU A 194 -8.67 -3.45 -4.95
C LEU A 194 -7.99 -3.14 -6.28
N VAL A 195 -7.58 -4.17 -7.06
CA VAL A 195 -6.73 -3.95 -8.23
C VAL A 195 -7.35 -4.55 -9.49
N ASN A 196 -6.95 -4.03 -10.64
CA ASN A 196 -7.38 -4.50 -11.95
C ASN A 196 -6.29 -5.24 -12.72
N ARG A 197 -5.04 -5.24 -12.22
CA ARG A 197 -3.90 -5.99 -12.78
C ARG A 197 -3.08 -6.60 -11.66
N ILE A 198 -2.60 -7.81 -11.87
CA ILE A 198 -1.78 -8.54 -10.90
C ILE A 198 -0.44 -8.89 -11.55
N ILE A 199 0.65 -8.56 -10.86
CA ILE A 199 2.02 -8.95 -11.20
C ILE A 199 2.47 -9.96 -10.14
N VAL A 200 2.93 -11.12 -10.60
CA VAL A 200 3.37 -12.21 -9.73
C VAL A 200 4.88 -12.26 -9.68
N ILE A 201 5.44 -12.19 -8.46
CA ILE A 201 6.88 -12.26 -8.23
C ILE A 201 7.21 -13.59 -7.54
N LYS A 202 8.17 -14.32 -8.13
CA LYS A 202 8.77 -15.52 -7.56
C LYS A 202 10.29 -15.41 -7.62
N ASP A 203 10.96 -15.70 -6.50
CA ASP A 203 12.44 -15.74 -6.43
C ASP A 203 13.12 -14.49 -7.03
N GLY A 204 12.50 -13.31 -6.79
CA GLY A 204 13.04 -12.03 -7.25
C GLY A 204 12.79 -11.70 -8.72
N ALA A 205 12.04 -12.50 -9.45
CA ALA A 205 11.70 -12.26 -10.86
C ALA A 205 10.18 -12.18 -11.07
N ILE A 206 9.74 -11.42 -12.08
CA ILE A 206 8.33 -11.43 -12.52
C ILE A 206 8.10 -12.70 -13.32
N VAL A 207 7.13 -13.50 -12.88
CA VAL A 207 6.78 -14.77 -13.55
C VAL A 207 5.43 -14.71 -14.27
N ASP A 208 4.55 -13.77 -13.88
CA ASP A 208 3.26 -13.58 -14.53
C ASP A 208 2.80 -12.13 -14.39
N ASP A 209 2.01 -11.62 -15.36
CA ASP A 209 1.49 -10.26 -15.40
C ASP A 209 0.19 -10.26 -16.21
N PHE A 210 -0.96 -9.94 -15.57
CA PHE A 210 -2.27 -10.14 -16.18
C PHE A 210 -3.36 -9.27 -15.54
N GLU A 211 -4.46 -9.07 -16.25
CA GLU A 211 -5.65 -8.44 -15.70
C GLU A 211 -6.33 -9.35 -14.65
N THR A 212 -6.81 -8.77 -13.56
CA THR A 212 -7.40 -9.52 -12.43
C THR A 212 -8.55 -10.44 -12.86
N VAL A 213 -9.28 -10.09 -13.91
CA VAL A 213 -10.36 -10.93 -14.49
C VAL A 213 -9.83 -12.22 -15.10
N GLU A 214 -8.56 -12.28 -15.45
CA GLU A 214 -7.89 -13.44 -16.02
C GLU A 214 -7.21 -14.37 -15.01
N LEU A 215 -7.39 -14.10 -13.71
CA LEU A 215 -6.71 -14.82 -12.62
C LEU A 215 -6.83 -16.35 -12.71
N PHE A 216 -8.00 -16.84 -13.14
CA PHE A 216 -8.28 -18.28 -13.24
C PHE A 216 -8.13 -18.83 -14.67
N ASN A 217 -7.52 -18.08 -15.57
CA ASN A 217 -7.27 -18.54 -16.93
C ASN A 217 -6.27 -19.71 -16.95
N SER A 218 -6.50 -20.67 -17.86
CA SER A 218 -5.63 -21.84 -18.06
C SER A 218 -4.19 -21.47 -18.50
N ASP A 219 -4.00 -20.27 -19.02
CA ASP A 219 -2.71 -19.82 -19.57
C ASP A 219 -1.79 -19.16 -18.52
N ARG A 220 -2.27 -19.05 -17.26
CA ARG A 220 -1.44 -18.52 -16.17
C ARG A 220 -0.19 -19.38 -15.91
N HIS A 221 0.85 -18.72 -15.44
CA HIS A 221 2.08 -19.40 -15.04
C HIS A 221 1.80 -20.51 -14.01
N PRO A 222 2.50 -21.66 -14.03
CA PRO A 222 2.26 -22.76 -13.07
C PRO A 222 2.27 -22.31 -11.61
N TYR A 223 3.17 -21.43 -11.23
CA TYR A 223 3.24 -20.87 -9.89
C TYR A 223 2.02 -20.01 -9.52
N THR A 224 1.50 -19.23 -10.47
CA THR A 224 0.24 -18.49 -10.26
C THR A 224 -0.90 -19.45 -9.99
N LYS A 225 -0.96 -20.58 -10.72
CA LYS A 225 -1.98 -21.63 -10.49
C LYS A 225 -1.84 -22.30 -9.12
N GLU A 226 -0.63 -22.54 -8.66
CA GLU A 226 -0.39 -23.05 -7.30
C GLU A 226 -0.92 -22.07 -6.24
N LEU A 227 -0.62 -20.79 -6.38
CA LEU A 227 -1.14 -19.75 -5.48
C LEU A 227 -2.67 -19.70 -5.49
N THR A 228 -3.30 -19.76 -6.67
CA THR A 228 -4.77 -19.71 -6.79
C THR A 228 -5.44 -20.95 -6.22
N GLN A 229 -4.85 -22.13 -6.34
CA GLN A 229 -5.40 -23.37 -5.78
C GLN A 229 -5.45 -23.35 -4.24
N ALA A 230 -4.51 -22.69 -3.59
CA ALA A 230 -4.50 -22.55 -2.13
C ALA A 230 -5.67 -21.70 -1.59
N PHE A 231 -6.34 -20.92 -2.44
CA PHE A 231 -7.47 -20.05 -2.09
C PHE A 231 -8.85 -20.57 -2.54
N THR A 232 -8.89 -21.75 -3.16
CA THR A 232 -10.15 -22.33 -3.68
C THR A 232 -10.82 -23.31 -2.70
N PHE A 233 -10.44 -23.30 -1.40
CA PHE A 233 -11.02 -24.15 -0.34
C PHE A 233 -11.79 -23.34 0.69
#